data_84bc1dfa870360947770d24f1b05a3a4
#
_entry.id   84bc1dfa870360947770d24f1b05a3a4
#
_cell.length_a   1.000
_cell.length_b   1.000
_cell.length_c   1.000
_cell.angle_alpha   90.00
_cell.angle_beta   90.00
_cell.angle_gamma   90.00
#
_symmetry.space_group_name_H-M   'P 1'
#
loop_
_entity.id
_entity.type
_entity.pdbx_description
1 polymer ?
#
loop_
_entity_poly.entity_id
_entity_poly.type
_entity_poly.pdbx_seq_one_letter_code
_entity_poly.pdbx_strand_id
1 'polypeptide(L)'
;MPDKPKGRGHKLQPSDVKRTAQELLPELPILQPERLRDEEFLERLREIDADLFIVVAFRMLPEEVWDMPSRGTINLHAALLPKYRGAAPIQWALINGEQETGVTTFLLDKEIDTGRVLLQERVPISADETGGTLHDKLMVVGAKVIEETIDLIEQSGEPKERLGRPQPEDVSHLPIAPKIFKEEQTICFTTMSAKEIDRRVRALAPYPKAVALFHDETSDEEIEIKILSVSPDCEKQISRDLAPGEPIETDDKRLFVGTAEGMIELLELQWPSSKVMPTRAFLLGHSPFPHGTFR
;
A
#
# COMPACT_ATOMS: atom_id res chain seq x y z
N MET A 1 -16.82 4.68 -7.43
CA MET A 1 -16.17 4.84 -8.76
C MET A 1 -16.92 3.99 -9.77
N PRO A 2 -17.10 4.44 -11.03
CA PRO A 2 -17.67 3.61 -12.09
C PRO A 2 -16.93 2.29 -12.27
N ASP A 3 -17.62 1.28 -12.80
CA ASP A 3 -17.03 -0.01 -13.12
C ASP A 3 -15.92 0.17 -14.16
N LYS A 4 -14.83 -0.61 -14.03
CA LYS A 4 -13.65 -0.48 -14.90
C LYS A 4 -13.49 -1.68 -15.81
N PRO A 5 -12.99 -1.50 -17.04
CA PRO A 5 -12.60 -2.63 -17.89
C PRO A 5 -11.50 -3.44 -17.20
N LYS A 6 -11.67 -4.76 -17.10
CA LYS A 6 -10.66 -5.67 -16.50
C LYS A 6 -10.46 -6.90 -17.40
N GLY A 7 -9.20 -7.36 -17.47
CA GLY A 7 -8.83 -8.56 -18.23
C GLY A 7 -8.72 -8.35 -19.75
N ARG A 8 -8.34 -9.44 -20.48
CA ARG A 8 -8.08 -9.43 -21.95
C ARG A 8 -9.31 -9.13 -22.83
N GLY A 9 -10.51 -9.02 -22.25
CA GLY A 9 -11.75 -8.75 -23.00
C GLY A 9 -12.35 -7.38 -22.72
N HIS A 10 -11.70 -6.50 -21.96
CA HIS A 10 -12.19 -5.17 -21.58
C HIS A 10 -13.66 -5.13 -21.07
N LYS A 11 -14.15 -6.24 -20.49
CA LYS A 11 -15.48 -6.27 -19.89
C LYS A 11 -15.48 -5.43 -18.63
N LEU A 12 -16.49 -4.57 -18.49
CA LEU A 12 -16.73 -3.82 -17.26
C LEU A 12 -16.96 -4.80 -16.11
N GLN A 13 -16.17 -4.64 -15.05
CA GLN A 13 -16.31 -5.46 -13.84
C GLN A 13 -16.54 -4.56 -12.63
N PRO A 14 -17.51 -4.89 -11.78
CA PRO A 14 -17.72 -4.19 -10.52
C PRO A 14 -16.51 -4.37 -9.61
N SER A 15 -16.30 -3.40 -8.70
CA SER A 15 -15.36 -3.57 -7.59
C SER A 15 -15.81 -4.69 -6.66
N ASP A 16 -14.90 -5.26 -5.89
CA ASP A 16 -15.24 -6.30 -4.91
C ASP A 16 -16.25 -5.75 -3.87
N VAL A 17 -16.09 -4.51 -3.42
CA VAL A 17 -17.05 -3.84 -2.52
C VAL A 17 -18.45 -3.77 -3.14
N LYS A 18 -18.56 -3.36 -4.41
CA LYS A 18 -19.87 -3.32 -5.09
C LYS A 18 -20.50 -4.71 -5.21
N ARG A 19 -19.72 -5.71 -5.59
CA ARG A 19 -20.18 -7.09 -5.70
C ARG A 19 -20.71 -7.60 -4.37
N THR A 20 -19.91 -7.44 -3.31
CA THR A 20 -20.29 -7.86 -1.95
C THR A 20 -21.53 -7.12 -1.45
N ALA A 21 -21.62 -5.79 -1.69
CA ALA A 21 -22.82 -5.03 -1.33
C ALA A 21 -24.07 -5.52 -2.05
N GLN A 22 -23.97 -5.85 -3.34
CA GLN A 22 -25.11 -6.41 -4.11
C GLN A 22 -25.52 -7.80 -3.63
N GLU A 23 -24.55 -8.61 -3.17
CA GLU A 23 -24.81 -9.96 -2.66
C GLU A 23 -25.43 -9.95 -1.25
N LEU A 24 -24.90 -9.12 -0.35
CA LEU A 24 -25.30 -9.09 1.05
C LEU A 24 -26.49 -8.16 1.32
N LEU A 25 -26.59 -7.07 0.59
CA LEU A 25 -27.53 -5.98 0.82
C LEU A 25 -28.15 -5.51 -0.51
N PRO A 26 -28.90 -6.36 -1.21
CA PRO A 26 -29.37 -6.09 -2.58
C PRO A 26 -30.30 -4.87 -2.68
N GLU A 27 -30.94 -4.49 -1.59
CA GLU A 27 -31.87 -3.33 -1.53
C GLU A 27 -31.16 -1.99 -1.33
N LEU A 28 -29.84 -2.00 -1.01
CA LEU A 28 -29.12 -0.76 -0.82
C LEU A 28 -28.84 -0.05 -2.14
N PRO A 29 -29.10 1.27 -2.24
CA PRO A 29 -28.74 2.04 -3.41
C PRO A 29 -27.22 2.13 -3.56
N ILE A 30 -26.71 1.82 -4.76
CA ILE A 30 -25.29 1.95 -5.08
C ILE A 30 -25.10 3.10 -6.06
N LEU A 31 -24.49 4.18 -5.59
CA LEU A 31 -24.22 5.38 -6.37
C LEU A 31 -22.77 5.34 -6.91
N GLN A 32 -22.59 5.55 -8.20
CA GLN A 32 -21.27 5.51 -8.85
C GLN A 32 -21.06 6.76 -9.74
N PRO A 33 -21.04 7.98 -9.17
CA PRO A 33 -20.89 9.18 -9.96
C PRO A 33 -19.48 9.26 -10.58
N GLU A 34 -19.40 9.82 -11.80
CA GLU A 34 -18.11 10.15 -12.41
C GLU A 34 -17.47 11.34 -11.69
N ARG A 35 -18.28 12.31 -11.32
CA ARG A 35 -17.88 13.53 -10.59
C ARG A 35 -18.63 13.62 -9.27
N LEU A 36 -17.91 13.81 -8.19
CA LEU A 36 -18.48 13.92 -6.83
C LEU A 36 -19.21 15.25 -6.58
N ARG A 37 -19.07 16.23 -7.48
CA ARG A 37 -19.79 17.52 -7.48
C ARG A 37 -20.95 17.57 -8.45
N ASP A 38 -21.36 16.43 -8.96
CA ASP A 38 -22.55 16.33 -9.80
C ASP A 38 -23.78 16.63 -8.95
N GLU A 39 -24.65 17.58 -9.41
CA GLU A 39 -25.79 18.03 -8.62
C GLU A 39 -26.80 16.90 -8.38
N GLU A 40 -27.07 16.06 -9.39
CA GLU A 40 -27.96 14.91 -9.26
C GLU A 40 -27.44 13.93 -8.17
N PHE A 41 -26.12 13.72 -8.12
CA PHE A 41 -25.51 12.91 -7.09
C PHE A 41 -25.63 13.55 -5.70
N LEU A 42 -25.41 14.86 -5.59
CA LEU A 42 -25.53 15.59 -4.32
C LEU A 42 -27.00 15.60 -3.82
N GLU A 43 -27.95 15.79 -4.71
CA GLU A 43 -29.39 15.70 -4.37
C GLU A 43 -29.74 14.31 -3.87
N ARG A 44 -29.24 13.27 -4.56
CA ARG A 44 -29.48 11.88 -4.12
C ARG A 44 -28.87 11.57 -2.76
N LEU A 45 -27.71 12.11 -2.43
CA LEU A 45 -27.13 11.98 -1.08
C LEU A 45 -27.97 12.69 -0.03
N ARG A 46 -28.49 13.90 -0.33
CA ARG A 46 -29.38 14.63 0.59
C ARG A 46 -30.68 13.87 0.84
N GLU A 47 -31.25 13.24 -0.21
CA GLU A 47 -32.47 12.43 -0.06
C GLU A 47 -32.26 11.19 0.82
N ILE A 48 -31.06 10.59 0.85
CA ILE A 48 -30.72 9.47 1.74
C ILE A 48 -30.70 9.93 3.20
N ASP A 49 -30.39 11.20 3.46
CA ASP A 49 -30.40 11.85 4.77
C ASP A 49 -29.68 11.04 5.87
N ALA A 50 -28.49 10.55 5.55
CA ALA A 50 -27.71 9.75 6.49
C ALA A 50 -27.05 10.63 7.55
N ASP A 51 -27.14 10.23 8.81
CA ASP A 51 -26.57 10.95 9.95
C ASP A 51 -25.04 10.90 9.97
N LEU A 52 -24.43 9.85 9.46
CA LEU A 52 -22.99 9.60 9.48
C LEU A 52 -22.54 9.05 8.13
N PHE A 53 -21.42 9.56 7.59
CA PHE A 53 -20.73 8.92 6.48
C PHE A 53 -19.49 8.18 6.96
N ILE A 54 -19.25 7.00 6.37
CA ILE A 54 -18.05 6.19 6.60
C ILE A 54 -17.28 6.11 5.29
N VAL A 55 -16.01 6.51 5.32
CA VAL A 55 -15.14 6.57 4.16
C VAL A 55 -13.97 5.62 4.33
N VAL A 56 -13.78 4.75 3.35
CA VAL A 56 -12.65 3.81 3.28
C VAL A 56 -12.05 3.85 1.89
N ALA A 57 -10.74 4.14 1.77
CA ALA A 57 -10.00 4.15 0.50
C ALA A 57 -10.69 4.96 -0.62
N PHE A 58 -10.69 6.27 -0.52
CA PHE A 58 -11.47 7.18 -1.36
C PHE A 58 -10.62 8.11 -2.25
N ARG A 59 -11.29 8.74 -3.23
CA ARG A 59 -10.81 9.97 -3.86
C ARG A 59 -11.08 11.13 -2.91
N MET A 60 -10.29 12.23 -3.00
CA MET A 60 -10.56 13.43 -2.22
C MET A 60 -12.04 13.84 -2.35
N LEU A 61 -12.74 13.82 -1.24
CA LEU A 61 -14.16 14.21 -1.17
C LEU A 61 -14.25 15.74 -1.12
N PRO A 62 -15.13 16.37 -1.91
CA PRO A 62 -15.40 17.79 -1.77
C PRO A 62 -16.13 18.09 -0.46
N GLU A 63 -15.98 19.33 0.02
CA GLU A 63 -16.58 19.79 1.29
C GLU A 63 -18.10 19.58 1.32
N GLU A 64 -18.76 19.83 0.18
CA GLU A 64 -20.21 19.67 0.01
C GLU A 64 -20.68 18.22 0.26
N VAL A 65 -19.78 17.24 0.18
CA VAL A 65 -20.07 15.83 0.46
C VAL A 65 -19.72 15.48 1.90
N TRP A 66 -18.46 15.72 2.33
CA TRP A 66 -18.03 15.23 3.63
C TRP A 66 -18.60 16.02 4.82
N ASP A 67 -19.04 17.25 4.63
CA ASP A 67 -19.68 18.05 5.69
C ASP A 67 -21.22 17.88 5.76
N MET A 68 -21.79 17.11 4.83
CA MET A 68 -23.24 16.91 4.71
C MET A 68 -23.88 16.23 5.96
N PRO A 69 -23.31 15.13 6.51
CA PRO A 69 -23.95 14.41 7.61
C PRO A 69 -23.91 15.18 8.92
N SER A 70 -25.00 15.10 9.70
CA SER A 70 -25.13 15.80 10.99
C SER A 70 -24.11 15.36 12.03
N ARG A 71 -23.73 14.07 12.01
CA ARG A 71 -22.71 13.47 12.88
C ARG A 71 -21.31 13.49 12.27
N GLY A 72 -21.16 14.03 11.07
CA GLY A 72 -19.90 14.14 10.32
C GLY A 72 -19.57 12.95 9.46
N THR A 73 -18.40 13.00 8.87
CA THR A 73 -17.85 11.92 8.03
C THR A 73 -16.60 11.38 8.70
N ILE A 74 -16.55 10.08 8.95
CA ILE A 74 -15.37 9.40 9.50
C ILE A 74 -14.60 8.72 8.39
N ASN A 75 -13.28 8.69 8.55
CA ASN A 75 -12.39 7.89 7.70
C ASN A 75 -11.67 6.83 8.53
N LEU A 76 -11.45 5.67 7.92
CA LEU A 76 -10.55 4.64 8.42
C LEU A 76 -9.19 4.79 7.72
N HIS A 77 -8.17 5.17 8.47
CA HIS A 77 -6.80 5.33 8.01
C HIS A 77 -5.90 4.19 8.49
N ALA A 78 -5.09 3.63 7.61
CA ALA A 78 -4.27 2.45 7.89
C ALA A 78 -2.91 2.80 8.54
N ALA A 79 -2.92 3.69 9.52
CA ALA A 79 -1.79 4.02 10.37
C ALA A 79 -2.23 4.60 11.72
N LEU A 80 -1.28 4.76 12.63
CA LEU A 80 -1.48 5.45 13.92
C LEU A 80 -1.25 6.95 13.73
N LEU A 81 -2.31 7.70 13.38
CA LEU A 81 -2.23 9.16 13.25
C LEU A 81 -1.74 9.81 14.56
N PRO A 82 -0.92 10.86 14.45
CA PRO A 82 -0.61 11.69 13.28
C PRO A 82 0.56 11.20 12.39
N LYS A 83 1.19 10.06 12.68
CA LYS A 83 2.21 9.48 11.80
C LYS A 83 1.55 8.98 10.50
N TYR A 84 2.30 9.05 9.39
CA TYR A 84 1.90 8.46 8.12
C TYR A 84 0.59 9.02 7.53
N ARG A 85 0.32 10.31 7.71
CA ARG A 85 -0.70 11.01 6.94
C ARG A 85 -0.41 10.87 5.45
N GLY A 86 -1.41 10.57 4.62
CA GLY A 86 -1.29 10.49 3.17
C GLY A 86 -1.80 9.19 2.56
N ALA A 87 -1.38 8.92 1.32
CA ALA A 87 -2.01 7.96 0.43
C ALA A 87 -1.53 6.50 0.56
N ALA A 88 -0.35 6.26 1.17
CA ALA A 88 0.27 4.93 1.19
C ALA A 88 0.85 4.54 2.57
N PRO A 89 0.08 4.66 3.67
CA PRO A 89 0.57 4.45 5.03
C PRO A 89 1.14 3.05 5.27
N ILE A 90 0.54 2.01 4.69
CA ILE A 90 0.99 0.62 4.82
C ILE A 90 2.39 0.44 4.24
N GLN A 91 2.59 0.93 3.00
CA GLN A 91 3.88 0.81 2.31
C GLN A 91 4.98 1.56 3.06
N TRP A 92 4.69 2.80 3.47
CA TRP A 92 5.70 3.61 4.15
C TRP A 92 6.05 3.11 5.55
N ALA A 93 5.12 2.52 6.29
CA ALA A 93 5.43 1.87 7.56
C ALA A 93 6.44 0.72 7.37
N LEU A 94 6.25 -0.12 6.33
CA LEU A 94 7.16 -1.22 6.00
C LEU A 94 8.51 -0.72 5.47
N ILE A 95 8.53 0.25 4.55
CA ILE A 95 9.76 0.84 4.00
C ILE A 95 10.62 1.43 5.11
N ASN A 96 10.00 2.12 6.07
CA ASN A 96 10.70 2.73 7.20
C ASN A 96 11.09 1.70 8.28
N GLY A 97 10.65 0.45 8.15
CA GLY A 97 11.01 -0.63 9.07
C GLY A 97 10.33 -0.52 10.43
N GLU A 98 9.14 0.06 10.48
CA GLU A 98 8.32 0.08 11.69
C GLU A 98 8.03 -1.37 12.15
N GLN A 99 8.00 -1.58 13.45
CA GLN A 99 7.66 -2.87 14.06
C GLN A 99 6.20 -2.93 14.50
N GLU A 100 5.53 -1.78 14.44
CA GLU A 100 4.14 -1.60 14.80
C GLU A 100 3.51 -0.53 13.89
N THR A 101 2.27 -0.77 13.51
CA THR A 101 1.39 0.21 12.89
C THR A 101 0.01 0.13 13.53
N GLY A 102 -1.04 0.44 12.82
CA GLY A 102 -2.40 0.29 13.31
C GLY A 102 -3.42 0.88 12.37
N VAL A 103 -4.60 1.08 12.90
CA VAL A 103 -5.68 1.79 12.23
C VAL A 103 -6.15 2.94 13.10
N THR A 104 -6.61 4.00 12.45
CA THR A 104 -7.20 5.18 13.10
C THR A 104 -8.51 5.51 12.44
N THR A 105 -9.59 5.64 13.23
CA THR A 105 -10.80 6.35 12.78
C THR A 105 -10.72 7.80 13.22
N PHE A 106 -11.08 8.71 12.31
CA PHE A 106 -11.04 10.14 12.57
C PHE A 106 -12.12 10.87 11.77
N LEU A 107 -12.56 12.03 12.23
CA LEU A 107 -13.46 12.89 11.48
C LEU A 107 -12.73 13.58 10.34
N LEU A 108 -13.31 13.63 9.14
CA LEU A 108 -12.75 14.40 8.03
C LEU A 108 -12.84 15.90 8.32
N ASP A 109 -11.83 16.62 7.83
CA ASP A 109 -11.80 18.07 7.73
C ASP A 109 -11.18 18.52 6.38
N LYS A 110 -10.82 19.80 6.27
CA LYS A 110 -10.33 20.39 5.01
C LYS A 110 -8.96 19.88 4.58
N GLU A 111 -8.12 19.49 5.54
CA GLU A 111 -6.76 19.05 5.27
C GLU A 111 -6.66 17.51 5.31
N ILE A 112 -5.68 16.97 4.60
CA ILE A 112 -5.51 15.51 4.48
C ILE A 112 -5.12 14.91 5.83
N ASP A 113 -5.96 14.03 6.36
CA ASP A 113 -5.76 13.22 7.55
C ASP A 113 -5.44 14.03 8.84
N THR A 114 -5.96 15.27 8.94
CA THR A 114 -5.72 16.15 10.08
C THR A 114 -6.83 16.18 11.11
N GLY A 115 -8.00 15.68 10.78
CA GLY A 115 -9.18 15.75 11.62
C GLY A 115 -9.06 15.03 12.96
N ARG A 116 -10.07 15.19 13.80
CA ARG A 116 -10.08 14.71 15.20
C ARG A 116 -10.11 13.18 15.23
N VAL A 117 -9.16 12.60 15.95
CA VAL A 117 -9.03 11.14 16.12
C VAL A 117 -10.12 10.64 17.08
N LEU A 118 -10.85 9.62 16.64
CA LEU A 118 -11.90 8.96 17.43
C LEU A 118 -11.34 7.74 18.17
N LEU A 119 -10.93 6.71 17.43
CA LEU A 119 -10.33 5.50 17.97
C LEU A 119 -9.03 5.13 17.22
N GLN A 120 -8.17 4.40 17.91
CA GLN A 120 -6.95 3.84 17.34
C GLN A 120 -6.73 2.44 17.89
N GLU A 121 -6.36 1.51 17.02
CA GLU A 121 -5.94 0.17 17.39
C GLU A 121 -4.55 -0.13 16.84
N ARG A 122 -3.67 -0.67 17.71
CA ARG A 122 -2.29 -1.01 17.39
C ARG A 122 -2.18 -2.39 16.80
N VAL A 123 -1.33 -2.55 15.79
CA VAL A 123 -1.11 -3.83 15.10
C VAL A 123 0.39 -4.06 14.93
N PRO A 124 0.95 -5.15 15.47
CA PRO A 124 2.36 -5.49 15.28
C PRO A 124 2.63 -5.88 13.82
N ILE A 125 3.81 -5.51 13.33
CA ILE A 125 4.33 -5.88 12.01
C ILE A 125 5.32 -7.02 12.19
N SER A 126 5.06 -8.17 11.58
CA SER A 126 5.96 -9.33 11.59
C SER A 126 7.18 -9.09 10.69
N ALA A 127 8.29 -9.80 10.96
CA ALA A 127 9.52 -9.62 10.19
C ALA A 127 9.38 -9.95 8.70
N ASP A 128 8.48 -10.86 8.36
CA ASP A 128 8.16 -11.32 7.01
C ASP A 128 6.92 -10.63 6.39
N GLU A 129 6.34 -9.64 7.09
CA GLU A 129 5.14 -8.94 6.65
C GLU A 129 5.35 -8.25 5.31
N THR A 130 4.39 -8.45 4.39
CA THR A 130 4.34 -7.74 3.10
C THR A 130 3.25 -6.67 3.11
N GLY A 131 3.27 -5.77 2.11
CA GLY A 131 2.19 -4.79 1.93
C GLY A 131 0.82 -5.45 1.81
N GLY A 132 0.75 -6.61 1.13
CA GLY A 132 -0.50 -7.38 0.99
C GLY A 132 -0.97 -8.01 2.30
N THR A 133 -0.09 -8.73 3.00
CA THR A 133 -0.48 -9.41 4.26
C THR A 133 -0.82 -8.40 5.36
N LEU A 134 -0.08 -7.29 5.44
CA LEU A 134 -0.38 -6.21 6.38
C LEU A 134 -1.71 -5.51 6.06
N HIS A 135 -2.00 -5.28 4.77
CA HIS A 135 -3.29 -4.76 4.34
C HIS A 135 -4.45 -5.66 4.81
N ASP A 136 -4.33 -6.98 4.59
CA ASP A 136 -5.40 -7.92 4.96
C ASP A 136 -5.60 -7.97 6.49
N LYS A 137 -4.50 -7.92 7.26
CA LYS A 137 -4.54 -7.83 8.72
C LYS A 137 -5.24 -6.55 9.19
N LEU A 138 -4.85 -5.39 8.63
CA LEU A 138 -5.43 -4.09 8.98
C LEU A 138 -6.89 -3.95 8.54
N MET A 139 -7.29 -4.60 7.45
CA MET A 139 -8.69 -4.65 7.00
C MET A 139 -9.60 -5.28 8.05
N VAL A 140 -9.19 -6.41 8.64
CA VAL A 140 -9.98 -7.09 9.68
C VAL A 140 -10.08 -6.26 10.96
N VAL A 141 -8.94 -5.71 11.41
CA VAL A 141 -8.91 -4.84 12.60
C VAL A 141 -9.72 -3.56 12.35
N GLY A 142 -9.58 -2.97 11.17
CA GLY A 142 -10.28 -1.75 10.78
C GLY A 142 -11.80 -1.89 10.77
N ALA A 143 -12.32 -3.01 10.30
CA ALA A 143 -13.76 -3.28 10.33
C ALA A 143 -14.31 -3.24 11.77
N LYS A 144 -13.62 -3.89 12.71
CA LYS A 144 -13.98 -3.87 14.13
C LYS A 144 -13.92 -2.45 14.72
N VAL A 145 -12.85 -1.71 14.43
CA VAL A 145 -12.69 -0.32 14.94
C VAL A 145 -13.75 0.62 14.37
N ILE A 146 -14.24 0.40 13.14
CA ILE A 146 -15.37 1.16 12.60
C ILE A 146 -16.64 0.89 13.42
N GLU A 147 -16.98 -0.37 13.72
CA GLU A 147 -18.14 -0.72 14.56
C GLU A 147 -18.07 -0.05 15.93
N GLU A 148 -16.93 -0.17 16.62
CA GLU A 148 -16.71 0.48 17.92
C GLU A 148 -16.77 2.02 17.81
N THR A 149 -16.37 2.60 16.68
CA THR A 149 -16.46 4.05 16.44
C THR A 149 -17.93 4.50 16.27
N ILE A 150 -18.74 3.73 15.58
CA ILE A 150 -20.18 4.02 15.45
C ILE A 150 -20.83 4.03 16.83
N ASP A 151 -20.60 2.99 17.64
CA ASP A 151 -21.11 2.88 19.00
C ASP A 151 -20.68 4.08 19.87
N LEU A 152 -19.41 4.48 19.76
CA LEU A 152 -18.89 5.66 20.48
C LEU A 152 -19.62 6.95 20.08
N ILE A 153 -19.86 7.15 18.79
CA ILE A 153 -20.57 8.33 18.26
C ILE A 153 -22.03 8.32 18.72
N GLU A 154 -22.71 7.19 18.66
CA GLU A 154 -24.11 7.06 19.11
C GLU A 154 -24.28 7.34 20.61
N GLN A 155 -23.37 6.82 21.43
CA GLN A 155 -23.42 6.95 22.87
C GLN A 155 -22.96 8.31 23.40
N SER A 156 -22.12 9.03 22.65
CA SER A 156 -21.49 10.26 23.15
C SER A 156 -22.46 11.41 23.40
N GLY A 157 -23.53 11.52 22.61
CA GLY A 157 -24.44 12.68 22.63
C GLY A 157 -23.79 14.02 22.26
N GLU A 158 -22.48 14.03 22.00
CA GLU A 158 -21.71 15.25 21.68
C GLU A 158 -21.89 15.66 20.22
N PRO A 159 -21.86 16.97 19.91
CA PRO A 159 -21.84 17.45 18.54
C PRO A 159 -20.52 17.08 17.84
N LYS A 160 -20.52 16.94 16.52
CA LYS A 160 -19.35 16.48 15.73
C LYS A 160 -18.07 17.29 16.01
N GLU A 161 -18.18 18.59 16.29
CA GLU A 161 -17.06 19.49 16.57
C GLU A 161 -16.31 19.16 17.88
N ARG A 162 -16.95 18.43 18.78
CA ARG A 162 -16.40 18.01 20.09
C ARG A 162 -16.04 16.53 20.14
N LEU A 163 -16.49 15.74 19.17
CA LEU A 163 -16.16 14.32 19.12
C LEU A 163 -14.64 14.09 18.94
N GLY A 164 -14.12 13.11 19.64
CA GLY A 164 -12.71 12.70 19.54
C GLY A 164 -11.72 13.73 20.08
N ARG A 165 -10.44 13.46 19.85
CA ARG A 165 -9.32 14.31 20.29
C ARG A 165 -8.65 15.01 19.11
N PRO A 166 -8.25 16.29 19.22
CA PRO A 166 -7.50 16.95 18.17
C PRO A 166 -6.13 16.30 18.01
N GLN A 167 -5.60 16.32 16.80
CA GLN A 167 -4.21 15.95 16.55
C GLN A 167 -3.28 17.13 16.91
N PRO A 168 -1.98 16.87 17.21
CA PRO A 168 -0.99 17.92 17.42
C PRO A 168 -0.87 18.85 16.20
N GLU A 169 -0.69 20.15 16.44
CA GLU A 169 -0.50 21.15 15.36
C GLU A 169 0.85 20.96 14.66
N ASP A 170 1.95 20.78 15.41
CA ASP A 170 3.26 20.51 14.83
C ASP A 170 3.51 19.00 14.70
N VAL A 171 3.46 18.53 13.47
CA VAL A 171 3.76 17.14 13.07
C VAL A 171 4.90 17.08 12.04
N SER A 172 5.62 18.19 11.83
CA SER A 172 6.68 18.31 10.83
C SER A 172 7.83 17.30 11.00
N HIS A 173 8.03 16.82 12.22
CA HIS A 173 9.04 15.82 12.59
C HIS A 173 8.56 14.37 12.41
N LEU A 174 7.30 14.15 12.07
CA LEU A 174 6.72 12.82 11.92
C LEU A 174 6.78 12.34 10.45
N PRO A 175 6.90 11.02 10.24
CA PRO A 175 6.89 10.48 8.89
C PRO A 175 5.53 10.69 8.22
N ILE A 176 5.56 11.02 6.94
CA ILE A 176 4.40 11.13 6.06
C ILE A 176 4.32 9.92 5.13
N ALA A 177 3.18 9.70 4.50
CA ALA A 177 2.92 8.59 3.60
C ALA A 177 2.45 9.07 2.21
N PRO A 178 3.32 9.72 1.43
CA PRO A 178 2.95 10.16 0.10
C PRO A 178 2.59 8.97 -0.81
N LYS A 179 1.93 9.27 -1.92
CA LYS A 179 1.62 8.26 -2.93
C LYS A 179 2.92 7.66 -3.48
N ILE A 180 2.93 6.34 -3.66
CA ILE A 180 4.02 5.61 -4.29
C ILE A 180 3.98 5.85 -5.81
N PHE A 181 4.98 6.52 -6.35
CA PHE A 181 5.21 6.69 -7.77
C PHE A 181 6.27 5.70 -8.29
N LYS A 182 6.68 5.83 -9.54
CA LYS A 182 7.64 4.90 -10.17
C LYS A 182 9.02 4.99 -9.50
N GLU A 183 9.39 6.16 -9.05
CA GLU A 183 10.65 6.44 -8.37
C GLU A 183 10.76 5.67 -7.04
N GLU A 184 9.68 5.63 -6.24
CA GLU A 184 9.66 4.89 -4.99
C GLU A 184 9.57 3.36 -5.21
N GLN A 185 9.16 2.91 -6.39
CA GLN A 185 9.16 1.49 -6.75
C GLN A 185 10.55 0.99 -7.12
N THR A 186 11.44 1.88 -7.57
CA THR A 186 12.77 1.50 -8.03
C THR A 186 13.66 1.18 -6.83
N ILE A 187 14.32 0.03 -6.87
CA ILE A 187 15.39 -0.35 -5.94
C ILE A 187 16.74 -0.10 -6.63
N CYS A 188 17.69 0.43 -5.86
CA CYS A 188 19.02 0.74 -6.36
C CYS A 188 20.06 -0.03 -5.54
N PHE A 189 20.68 -1.02 -6.13
CA PHE A 189 21.65 -1.89 -5.45
C PHE A 189 22.95 -1.16 -5.10
N THR A 190 23.26 -0.08 -5.77
CA THR A 190 24.48 0.68 -5.52
C THR A 190 24.39 1.65 -4.36
N THR A 191 23.17 2.02 -3.93
CA THR A 191 22.95 3.00 -2.87
C THR A 191 22.17 2.49 -1.67
N MET A 192 21.44 1.37 -1.83
CA MET A 192 20.61 0.79 -0.78
C MET A 192 21.29 -0.43 -0.16
N SER A 193 21.16 -0.59 1.15
CA SER A 193 21.56 -1.82 1.86
C SER A 193 20.62 -2.99 1.56
N ALA A 194 21.06 -4.22 1.81
CA ALA A 194 20.23 -5.42 1.68
C ALA A 194 18.93 -5.33 2.49
N LYS A 195 18.98 -4.74 3.70
CA LYS A 195 17.80 -4.54 4.55
C LYS A 195 16.82 -3.50 3.98
N GLU A 196 17.30 -2.42 3.40
CA GLU A 196 16.44 -1.41 2.76
C GLU A 196 15.76 -1.97 1.52
N ILE A 197 16.48 -2.76 0.71
CA ILE A 197 15.91 -3.46 -0.45
C ILE A 197 14.84 -4.45 0.01
N ASP A 198 15.11 -5.28 1.02
CA ASP A 198 14.13 -6.22 1.57
C ASP A 198 12.85 -5.53 2.01
N ARG A 199 12.97 -4.46 2.83
CA ARG A 199 11.81 -3.69 3.29
C ARG A 199 11.01 -3.11 2.12
N ARG A 200 11.67 -2.56 1.11
CA ARG A 200 11.02 -2.00 -0.07
C ARG A 200 10.33 -3.05 -0.91
N VAL A 201 10.97 -4.20 -1.15
CA VAL A 201 10.35 -5.32 -1.87
C VAL A 201 9.12 -5.82 -1.15
N ARG A 202 9.22 -6.07 0.16
CA ARG A 202 8.06 -6.51 0.97
C ARG A 202 6.95 -5.47 1.01
N ALA A 203 7.26 -4.20 1.20
CA ALA A 203 6.28 -3.11 1.21
C ALA A 203 5.48 -3.00 -0.08
N LEU A 204 6.10 -3.29 -1.22
CA LEU A 204 5.51 -3.16 -2.55
C LEU A 204 4.92 -4.47 -3.09
N ALA A 205 5.07 -5.58 -2.38
CA ALA A 205 4.48 -6.87 -2.74
C ALA A 205 3.04 -6.99 -2.20
N PRO A 206 2.10 -7.57 -2.96
CA PRO A 206 2.21 -8.02 -4.34
C PRO A 206 2.02 -6.90 -5.38
N TYR A 207 1.69 -5.68 -4.95
CA TYR A 207 1.42 -4.52 -5.80
C TYR A 207 1.82 -3.22 -5.07
N PRO A 208 2.45 -2.26 -5.78
CA PRO A 208 2.73 -2.20 -7.24
C PRO A 208 3.92 -3.04 -7.71
N LYS A 209 4.72 -3.62 -6.84
CA LYS A 209 5.96 -4.37 -6.99
C LYS A 209 7.19 -3.45 -7.03
N ALA A 210 8.29 -3.93 -6.47
CA ALA A 210 9.59 -3.28 -6.62
C ALA A 210 10.15 -3.53 -8.03
N VAL A 211 10.91 -2.57 -8.54
CA VAL A 211 11.52 -2.62 -9.88
C VAL A 211 13.03 -2.47 -9.73
N ALA A 212 13.78 -3.41 -10.31
CA ALA A 212 15.21 -3.33 -10.46
C ALA A 212 15.55 -3.03 -11.93
N LEU A 213 16.57 -2.20 -12.15
CA LEU A 213 17.15 -1.96 -13.47
C LEU A 213 18.36 -2.88 -13.64
N PHE A 214 18.35 -3.71 -14.65
CA PHE A 214 19.47 -4.57 -15.04
C PHE A 214 20.02 -4.09 -16.37
N HIS A 215 21.30 -3.78 -16.41
CA HIS A 215 22.02 -3.43 -17.62
C HIS A 215 22.68 -4.70 -18.19
N ASP A 216 22.20 -5.15 -19.33
CA ASP A 216 22.79 -6.26 -20.08
C ASP A 216 23.96 -5.73 -20.93
N GLU A 217 25.18 -6.08 -20.57
CA GLU A 217 26.41 -5.66 -21.26
C GLU A 217 26.53 -6.27 -22.65
N THR A 218 25.81 -7.36 -22.97
CA THR A 218 25.85 -8.03 -24.27
C THR A 218 25.05 -7.28 -25.32
N SER A 219 23.88 -6.79 -24.95
CA SER A 219 22.95 -6.03 -25.80
C SER A 219 23.03 -4.52 -25.62
N ASP A 220 23.70 -4.04 -24.56
CA ASP A 220 23.73 -2.64 -24.13
C ASP A 220 22.32 -2.10 -23.81
N GLU A 221 21.43 -2.97 -23.32
CA GLU A 221 20.05 -2.63 -22.99
C GLU A 221 19.81 -2.54 -21.49
N GLU A 222 18.92 -1.62 -21.07
CA GLU A 222 18.38 -1.58 -19.70
C GLU A 222 17.07 -2.36 -19.64
N ILE A 223 17.01 -3.33 -18.73
CA ILE A 223 15.87 -4.23 -18.56
C ILE A 223 15.22 -3.96 -17.20
N GLU A 224 13.93 -3.59 -17.19
CA GLU A 224 13.14 -3.45 -15.96
C GLU A 224 12.69 -4.84 -15.49
N ILE A 225 13.21 -5.30 -14.35
CA ILE A 225 12.84 -6.56 -13.69
C ILE A 225 12.02 -6.25 -12.45
N LYS A 226 10.84 -6.85 -12.32
CA LYS A 226 10.06 -6.72 -11.08
C LYS A 226 10.51 -7.77 -10.08
N ILE A 227 10.79 -7.33 -8.87
CA ILE A 227 11.23 -8.18 -7.76
C ILE A 227 10.08 -8.28 -6.74
N LEU A 228 9.74 -9.51 -6.35
CA LEU A 228 8.61 -9.76 -5.48
C LEU A 228 9.01 -10.34 -4.12
N SER A 229 10.12 -11.08 -4.08
CA SER A 229 10.62 -11.68 -2.85
C SER A 229 12.14 -11.77 -2.87
N VAL A 230 12.76 -11.48 -1.75
CA VAL A 230 14.21 -11.50 -1.54
C VAL A 230 14.54 -12.06 -0.17
N SER A 231 15.82 -12.40 0.05
CA SER A 231 16.36 -12.74 1.37
C SER A 231 17.63 -11.94 1.64
N PRO A 232 17.65 -11.12 2.69
CA PRO A 232 18.85 -10.37 3.09
C PRO A 232 19.85 -11.22 3.90
N ASP A 233 19.42 -12.36 4.46
CA ASP A 233 20.22 -13.20 5.36
C ASP A 233 21.04 -14.25 4.59
N CYS A 234 21.86 -13.81 3.65
CA CYS A 234 22.59 -14.71 2.75
C CYS A 234 24.12 -14.61 2.81
N GLU A 235 24.70 -13.81 3.69
CA GLU A 235 26.14 -13.51 3.77
C GLU A 235 27.04 -14.74 3.89
N LYS A 236 26.56 -15.86 4.44
CA LYS A 236 27.34 -17.09 4.60
C LYS A 236 27.25 -18.06 3.43
N GLN A 237 26.51 -17.73 2.38
CA GLN A 237 26.17 -18.65 1.29
C GLN A 237 27.08 -18.48 0.07
N ILE A 238 27.81 -17.38 0.02
CA ILE A 238 28.82 -17.09 -1.01
C ILE A 238 30.15 -16.81 -0.34
N SER A 239 31.23 -17.35 -0.92
CA SER A 239 32.58 -17.32 -0.33
C SER A 239 33.35 -16.01 -0.59
N ARG A 240 32.74 -15.05 -1.26
CA ARG A 240 33.34 -13.74 -1.57
C ARG A 240 32.35 -12.59 -1.42
N ASP A 241 32.84 -11.40 -1.18
CA ASP A 241 32.05 -10.19 -1.25
C ASP A 241 31.71 -9.85 -2.71
N LEU A 242 30.52 -9.31 -2.94
CA LEU A 242 30.05 -8.82 -4.21
C LEU A 242 30.11 -7.29 -4.22
N ALA A 243 30.56 -6.72 -5.33
CA ALA A 243 30.43 -5.28 -5.54
C ALA A 243 28.95 -4.89 -5.64
N PRO A 244 28.56 -3.66 -5.22
CA PRO A 244 27.19 -3.19 -5.38
C PRO A 244 26.70 -3.31 -6.82
N GLY A 245 25.56 -4.00 -7.02
CA GLY A 245 24.99 -4.30 -8.32
C GLY A 245 25.56 -5.55 -9.03
N GLU A 246 26.64 -6.15 -8.51
CA GLU A 246 27.24 -7.35 -9.09
C GLU A 246 26.36 -8.57 -8.83
N PRO A 247 25.84 -9.26 -9.88
CA PRO A 247 25.11 -10.49 -9.72
C PRO A 247 26.03 -11.71 -9.71
N ILE A 248 25.63 -12.76 -9.02
CA ILE A 248 26.24 -14.09 -9.11
C ILE A 248 25.16 -15.17 -9.17
N GLU A 249 25.22 -16.00 -10.22
CA GLU A 249 24.46 -17.25 -10.29
C GLU A 249 25.29 -18.39 -9.70
N THR A 250 24.65 -19.21 -8.88
CA THR A 250 25.26 -20.42 -8.33
C THR A 250 24.88 -21.65 -9.14
N ASP A 251 25.63 -22.75 -8.97
CA ASP A 251 25.37 -24.03 -9.65
C ASP A 251 23.98 -24.60 -9.33
N ASP A 252 23.48 -24.36 -8.11
CA ASP A 252 22.15 -24.77 -7.65
C ASP A 252 21.02 -23.80 -8.08
N LYS A 253 21.34 -22.88 -9.01
CA LYS A 253 20.38 -21.95 -9.62
C LYS A 253 19.76 -20.96 -8.65
N ARG A 254 20.59 -20.32 -7.85
CA ARG A 254 20.25 -19.18 -7.01
C ARG A 254 20.92 -17.92 -7.57
N LEU A 255 20.32 -16.77 -7.33
CA LEU A 255 20.84 -15.47 -7.80
C LEU A 255 21.05 -14.57 -6.58
N PHE A 256 22.29 -14.17 -6.39
CA PHE A 256 22.68 -13.18 -5.38
C PHE A 256 23.13 -11.89 -6.06
N VAL A 257 22.89 -10.78 -5.42
CA VAL A 257 23.29 -9.45 -5.91
C VAL A 257 23.94 -8.68 -4.78
N GLY A 258 25.11 -8.11 -5.04
CA GLY A 258 25.76 -7.19 -4.11
C GLY A 258 24.93 -5.91 -3.92
N THR A 259 24.94 -5.36 -2.70
CA THR A 259 24.23 -4.12 -2.36
C THR A 259 25.23 -3.11 -1.78
N ALA A 260 24.78 -1.89 -1.49
CA ALA A 260 25.66 -0.90 -0.84
C ALA A 260 26.23 -1.41 0.49
N GLU A 261 25.46 -2.23 1.22
CA GLU A 261 25.89 -2.93 2.43
C GLU A 261 25.36 -4.35 2.41
N GLY A 262 26.28 -5.34 2.29
CA GLY A 262 25.97 -6.77 2.24
C GLY A 262 25.54 -7.23 0.85
N MET A 263 24.81 -8.32 0.80
CA MET A 263 24.25 -8.91 -0.41
C MET A 263 22.83 -9.40 -0.17
N ILE A 264 22.09 -9.65 -1.25
CA ILE A 264 20.70 -10.12 -1.16
C ILE A 264 20.48 -11.24 -2.19
N GLU A 265 19.72 -12.26 -1.78
CA GLU A 265 19.24 -13.29 -2.71
C GLU A 265 17.90 -12.86 -3.30
N LEU A 266 17.76 -12.94 -4.63
CA LEU A 266 16.49 -12.74 -5.33
C LEU A 266 15.73 -14.07 -5.39
N LEU A 267 14.59 -14.16 -4.70
CA LEU A 267 13.81 -15.39 -4.57
C LEU A 267 12.72 -15.52 -5.63
N GLU A 268 12.01 -14.40 -5.91
CA GLU A 268 10.95 -14.34 -6.92
C GLU A 268 11.09 -13.09 -7.76
N LEU A 269 11.00 -13.25 -9.06
CA LEU A 269 11.07 -12.17 -10.02
C LEU A 269 10.01 -12.30 -11.15
N GLN A 270 9.83 -11.20 -11.85
CA GLN A 270 9.06 -11.16 -13.08
C GLN A 270 9.90 -10.48 -14.17
N TRP A 271 10.40 -11.26 -15.10
CA TRP A 271 11.08 -10.78 -16.31
C TRP A 271 10.08 -10.09 -17.24
N PRO A 272 10.49 -9.11 -18.08
CA PRO A 272 9.59 -8.47 -19.05
C PRO A 272 8.77 -9.47 -19.85
N SER A 273 7.46 -9.19 -20.01
CA SER A 273 6.51 -10.03 -20.74
C SER A 273 6.30 -11.45 -20.18
N SER A 274 6.89 -11.80 -19.04
CA SER A 274 6.72 -13.09 -18.40
C SER A 274 5.72 -13.06 -17.23
N LYS A 275 5.44 -14.23 -16.65
CA LYS A 275 4.73 -14.34 -15.37
C LYS A 275 5.73 -14.23 -14.23
N VAL A 276 5.22 -13.90 -13.03
CA VAL A 276 5.98 -14.04 -11.79
C VAL A 276 6.35 -15.50 -11.59
N MET A 277 7.62 -15.76 -11.25
CA MET A 277 8.11 -17.11 -10.99
C MET A 277 9.28 -17.09 -10.00
N PRO A 278 9.53 -18.22 -9.30
CA PRO A 278 10.75 -18.38 -8.52
C PRO A 278 11.99 -18.15 -9.39
N THR A 279 12.97 -17.43 -8.87
CA THR A 279 14.23 -17.13 -9.59
C THR A 279 14.92 -18.41 -10.06
N ARG A 280 14.91 -19.46 -9.22
CA ARG A 280 15.45 -20.78 -9.60
C ARG A 280 14.79 -21.34 -10.87
N ALA A 281 13.48 -21.21 -11.01
CA ALA A 281 12.76 -21.69 -12.20
C ALA A 281 13.12 -20.87 -13.43
N PHE A 282 13.30 -19.56 -13.29
CA PHE A 282 13.77 -18.68 -14.36
C PHE A 282 15.16 -19.09 -14.84
N LEU A 283 16.10 -19.33 -13.92
CA LEU A 283 17.49 -19.66 -14.21
C LEU A 283 17.71 -21.06 -14.85
N LEU A 284 16.72 -21.94 -14.80
CA LEU A 284 16.78 -23.22 -15.54
C LEU A 284 16.66 -23.04 -17.06
N GLY A 285 16.03 -21.96 -17.50
CA GLY A 285 15.81 -21.67 -18.93
C GLY A 285 16.55 -20.44 -19.46
N HIS A 286 17.05 -19.60 -18.55
CA HIS A 286 17.67 -18.31 -18.88
C HIS A 286 18.85 -18.05 -17.95
N SER A 287 19.92 -17.47 -18.46
CA SER A 287 21.10 -17.07 -17.67
C SER A 287 21.66 -15.74 -18.18
N PRO A 288 20.88 -14.64 -18.06
CA PRO A 288 21.33 -13.33 -18.53
C PRO A 288 22.31 -12.65 -17.56
N PHE A 289 22.24 -12.96 -16.27
CA PHE A 289 22.88 -12.17 -15.22
C PHE A 289 24.42 -12.20 -15.18
N PRO A 290 25.13 -13.26 -15.61
CA PRO A 290 26.59 -13.23 -15.67
C PRO A 290 27.18 -12.18 -16.63
N HIS A 291 26.35 -11.57 -17.47
CA HIS A 291 26.76 -10.63 -18.53
C HIS A 291 26.14 -9.23 -18.27
N GLY A 292 25.99 -8.83 -17.04
CA GLY A 292 25.44 -7.51 -16.74
C GLY A 292 25.47 -7.16 -15.26
N THR A 293 24.91 -5.99 -14.93
CA THR A 293 24.91 -5.43 -13.59
C THR A 293 23.54 -4.84 -13.23
N PHE A 294 23.19 -4.91 -11.98
CA PHE A 294 22.03 -4.19 -11.42
C PHE A 294 22.43 -2.77 -11.01
N ARG A 295 21.57 -1.81 -11.26
CA ARG A 295 21.79 -0.40 -10.91
C ARG A 295 21.06 0.02 -9.64
#